data_5350ee897c20350a5da01ea135bfe27f
#
_entry.id   5350ee897c20350a5da01ea135bfe27f
#
_cell.length_a   1.000
_cell.length_b   1.000
_cell.length_c   1.000
_cell.angle_alpha   90.00
_cell.angle_beta   90.00
_cell.angle_gamma   90.00
#
_symmetry.space_group_name_H-M   'P 1'
#
loop_
_entity.id
_entity.type
_entity.pdbx_description
1 polymer ?
#
loop_
_entity_poly.entity_id
_entity_poly.type
_entity_poly.pdbx_seq_one_letter_code
_entity_poly.pdbx_strand_id
1 'polypeptide(L)'
;FEVSDDVSDCDVLIGVKEVPIDALIPNKKYFFFSHTIKKQTYNRKLLKACIDKNIELYDHETIVNENNTRLIGFGRYAGIVGAYNGFRAFGLKYEIFNLPKAEKLPNQEALIAQLKKPFLPPIKIVLSGKGKVAMGAKEMLDGMKIKEVSVEDYLSTTYTYPVYTMIDVKDYNIHKDGSAFDKKDFYTVITIYNNLWF
;
A
#
# COMPACT_ATOMS: atom_id res chain seq x y z
N PHE A 1 11.09 -27.67 -10.79
CA PHE A 1 12.02 -27.00 -9.85
C PHE A 1 12.17 -27.90 -8.62
N GLU A 2 13.40 -28.07 -8.16
CA GLU A 2 13.67 -28.73 -6.88
C GLU A 2 13.33 -27.77 -5.76
N VAL A 3 12.69 -28.29 -4.72
CA VAL A 3 12.38 -27.53 -3.49
C VAL A 3 13.31 -28.05 -2.41
N SER A 4 14.13 -27.19 -1.84
CA SER A 4 15.10 -27.52 -0.80
C SER A 4 15.02 -26.51 0.35
N ASP A 5 15.19 -26.98 1.58
CA ASP A 5 15.37 -26.12 2.76
C ASP A 5 16.81 -25.58 2.87
N ASP A 6 17.79 -26.26 2.24
CA ASP A 6 19.16 -25.79 2.15
C ASP A 6 19.39 -25.12 0.77
N VAL A 7 19.78 -23.85 0.80
CA VAL A 7 20.10 -23.03 -0.37
C VAL A 7 21.56 -22.54 -0.34
N SER A 8 22.41 -23.22 0.42
CA SER A 8 23.82 -22.83 0.59
C SER A 8 24.66 -22.97 -0.68
N ASP A 9 24.25 -23.82 -1.62
CA ASP A 9 24.84 -24.01 -2.93
C ASP A 9 24.43 -22.94 -3.98
N CYS A 10 23.35 -22.16 -3.70
CA CYS A 10 22.92 -21.10 -4.59
C CYS A 10 23.83 -19.88 -4.52
N ASP A 11 24.22 -19.31 -5.65
CA ASP A 11 25.01 -18.06 -5.72
C ASP A 11 24.16 -16.81 -5.56
N VAL A 12 22.90 -16.88 -5.98
CA VAL A 12 21.96 -15.76 -5.98
C VAL A 12 20.68 -16.17 -5.29
N LEU A 13 20.26 -15.37 -4.29
CA LEU A 13 19.07 -15.58 -3.51
C LEU A 13 18.09 -14.43 -3.73
N ILE A 14 16.85 -14.76 -4.13
CA ILE A 14 15.83 -13.76 -4.44
C ILE A 14 14.66 -13.92 -3.49
N GLY A 15 14.35 -12.88 -2.74
CA GLY A 15 13.21 -12.83 -1.82
C GLY A 15 12.38 -11.56 -1.98
N VAL A 16 11.19 -11.54 -1.39
CA VAL A 16 10.37 -10.32 -1.32
C VAL A 16 10.80 -9.45 -0.14
N LYS A 17 10.99 -10.06 1.01
CA LYS A 17 11.37 -9.40 2.26
C LYS A 17 12.79 -9.78 2.68
N GLU A 18 13.29 -9.01 3.64
CA GLU A 18 14.59 -9.26 4.25
C GLU A 18 14.67 -10.68 4.85
N VAL A 19 15.84 -11.28 4.68
CA VAL A 19 16.19 -12.54 5.32
C VAL A 19 16.57 -12.27 6.79
N PRO A 20 16.18 -13.11 7.75
CA PRO A 20 16.68 -13.01 9.13
C PRO A 20 18.22 -12.96 9.16
N ILE A 21 18.78 -12.08 9.99
CA ILE A 21 20.23 -11.80 10.02
C ILE A 21 21.05 -13.08 10.22
N ASP A 22 20.56 -14.00 11.07
CA ASP A 22 21.25 -15.26 11.38
C ASP A 22 21.21 -16.25 10.21
N ALA A 23 20.20 -16.13 9.31
CA ALA A 23 20.07 -16.96 8.11
C ALA A 23 20.79 -16.38 6.87
N LEU A 24 21.42 -15.21 6.97
CA LEU A 24 22.18 -14.63 5.88
C LEU A 24 23.47 -15.45 5.65
N ILE A 25 23.64 -15.99 4.44
CA ILE A 25 24.81 -16.78 4.02
C ILE A 25 25.88 -15.81 3.50
N PRO A 26 27.12 -15.87 4.02
CA PRO A 26 28.22 -14.99 3.58
C PRO A 26 28.59 -15.15 2.10
N ASN A 27 29.09 -14.07 1.50
CA ASN A 27 29.61 -14.03 0.13
C ASN A 27 28.59 -14.36 -0.97
N LYS A 28 27.29 -14.20 -0.68
CA LYS A 28 26.20 -14.43 -1.65
C LYS A 28 25.59 -13.13 -2.15
N LYS A 29 24.86 -13.23 -3.26
CA LYS A 29 24.08 -12.13 -3.86
C LYS A 29 22.64 -12.24 -3.42
N TYR A 30 22.08 -11.16 -2.87
CA TYR A 30 20.71 -11.11 -2.38
C TYR A 30 19.89 -10.04 -3.07
N PHE A 31 18.68 -10.38 -3.46
CA PHE A 31 17.65 -9.48 -3.98
C PHE A 31 16.45 -9.48 -3.07
N PHE A 32 16.17 -8.39 -2.35
CA PHE A 32 14.98 -8.22 -1.52
C PHE A 32 14.72 -6.74 -1.15
N PHE A 33 13.57 -6.42 -0.58
CA PHE A 33 13.29 -5.11 0.00
C PHE A 33 13.94 -5.00 1.38
N SER A 34 15.12 -4.39 1.45
CA SER A 34 15.87 -4.23 2.70
C SER A 34 15.37 -3.07 3.58
N HIS A 35 14.74 -2.09 2.95
CA HIS A 35 14.36 -0.83 3.59
C HIS A 35 15.53 -0.03 4.20
N THR A 36 16.78 -0.43 3.97
CA THR A 36 17.97 0.20 4.56
C THR A 36 18.21 1.62 4.04
N ILE A 37 17.78 1.91 2.79
CA ILE A 37 17.83 3.24 2.19
C ILE A 37 17.04 4.29 3.01
N LYS A 38 16.03 3.85 3.80
CA LYS A 38 15.24 4.73 4.65
C LYS A 38 15.97 5.19 5.91
N LYS A 39 17.16 4.65 6.19
CA LYS A 39 18.03 4.99 7.34
C LYS A 39 17.32 4.88 8.70
N GLN A 40 16.33 4.01 8.82
CA GLN A 40 15.62 3.76 10.08
C GLN A 40 16.50 2.92 11.00
N THR A 41 16.54 3.28 12.28
CA THR A 41 17.47 2.70 13.27
C THR A 41 17.37 1.17 13.37
N TYR A 42 16.18 0.61 13.26
CA TYR A 42 15.97 -0.84 13.35
C TYR A 42 16.61 -1.63 12.19
N ASN A 43 16.76 -1.00 11.00
CA ASN A 43 17.40 -1.62 9.82
C ASN A 43 18.93 -1.55 9.85
N ARG A 44 19.53 -0.84 10.81
CA ARG A 44 20.99 -0.70 10.92
C ARG A 44 21.70 -2.06 11.10
N LYS A 45 21.08 -2.96 11.90
CA LYS A 45 21.64 -4.30 12.14
C LYS A 45 21.70 -5.12 10.87
N LEU A 46 20.67 -5.06 10.04
CA LEU A 46 20.65 -5.76 8.74
C LEU A 46 21.73 -5.25 7.80
N LEU A 47 21.84 -3.94 7.63
CA LEU A 47 22.86 -3.34 6.77
C LEU A 47 24.28 -3.71 7.25
N LYS A 48 24.52 -3.64 8.56
CA LYS A 48 25.81 -4.04 9.15
C LYS A 48 26.10 -5.52 8.87
N ALA A 49 25.15 -6.42 9.04
CA ALA A 49 25.30 -7.84 8.76
C ALA A 49 25.62 -8.13 7.29
N CYS A 50 24.99 -7.40 6.36
CA CYS A 50 25.32 -7.50 4.93
C CYS A 50 26.79 -7.12 4.67
N ILE A 51 27.28 -6.05 5.31
CA ILE A 51 28.69 -5.62 5.18
C ILE A 51 29.61 -6.65 5.82
N ASP A 52 29.36 -7.06 7.07
CA ASP A 52 30.22 -7.97 7.84
C ASP A 52 30.32 -9.36 7.18
N LYS A 53 29.25 -9.81 6.49
CA LYS A 53 29.19 -11.09 5.76
C LYS A 53 29.57 -10.99 4.28
N ASN A 54 30.08 -9.83 3.81
CA ASN A 54 30.46 -9.60 2.41
C ASN A 54 29.34 -9.96 1.42
N ILE A 55 28.11 -9.50 1.69
CA ILE A 55 26.93 -9.76 0.86
C ILE A 55 26.81 -8.67 -0.21
N GLU A 56 26.59 -9.06 -1.46
CA GLU A 56 26.15 -8.16 -2.52
C GLU A 56 24.64 -7.99 -2.43
N LEU A 57 24.18 -6.85 -1.88
CA LEU A 57 22.76 -6.56 -1.70
C LEU A 57 22.21 -5.73 -2.87
N TYR A 58 21.28 -6.30 -3.60
CA TYR A 58 20.47 -5.64 -4.64
C TYR A 58 19.08 -5.32 -4.09
N ASP A 59 18.94 -4.15 -3.47
CA ASP A 59 17.69 -3.75 -2.85
C ASP A 59 16.64 -3.41 -3.92
N HIS A 60 15.50 -4.12 -3.89
CA HIS A 60 14.37 -3.85 -4.79
C HIS A 60 13.87 -2.39 -4.72
N GLU A 61 14.07 -1.69 -3.59
CA GLU A 61 13.68 -0.28 -3.47
C GLU A 61 14.56 0.67 -4.29
N THR A 62 15.77 0.27 -4.61
CA THR A 62 16.74 1.10 -5.34
C THR A 62 16.79 0.81 -6.83
N ILE A 63 16.07 -0.21 -7.30
CA ILE A 63 15.97 -0.52 -8.73
C ILE A 63 14.97 0.45 -9.36
N VAL A 64 15.49 1.43 -10.09
CA VAL A 64 14.73 2.52 -10.70
C VAL A 64 15.03 2.61 -12.20
N ASN A 65 14.15 3.26 -12.95
CA ASN A 65 14.39 3.65 -14.34
C ASN A 65 15.15 5.00 -14.40
N GLU A 66 15.41 5.47 -15.62
CA GLU A 66 16.10 6.75 -15.91
C GLU A 66 15.45 7.97 -15.25
N ASN A 67 14.13 7.90 -14.98
CA ASN A 67 13.36 8.95 -14.31
C ASN A 67 13.25 8.75 -12.78
N ASN A 68 14.12 7.94 -12.17
CA ASN A 68 14.07 7.58 -10.74
C ASN A 68 12.74 6.94 -10.28
N THR A 69 11.96 6.37 -11.21
CA THR A 69 10.74 5.66 -10.87
C THR A 69 11.06 4.22 -10.51
N ARG A 70 10.61 3.75 -9.36
CA ARG A 70 10.80 2.36 -8.94
C ARG A 70 10.20 1.39 -9.97
N LEU A 71 11.00 0.41 -10.39
CA LEU A 71 10.57 -0.67 -11.27
C LEU A 71 9.86 -1.79 -10.51
N ILE A 72 10.27 -2.06 -9.28
CA ILE A 72 9.69 -3.11 -8.44
C ILE A 72 8.84 -2.47 -7.34
N GLY A 73 7.57 -2.88 -7.25
CA GLY A 73 6.66 -2.39 -6.21
C GLY A 73 5.30 -3.08 -6.26
N PHE A 74 4.68 -3.22 -5.09
CA PHE A 74 3.40 -3.92 -4.90
C PHE A 74 2.23 -2.96 -4.56
N GLY A 75 2.38 -1.65 -4.86
CA GLY A 75 1.41 -0.64 -4.45
C GLY A 75 -0.02 -0.94 -4.90
N ARG A 76 -0.23 -1.35 -6.17
CA ARG A 76 -1.55 -1.73 -6.68
C ARG A 76 -2.16 -2.88 -5.86
N TYR A 77 -1.39 -3.95 -5.63
CA TYR A 77 -1.86 -5.10 -4.86
C TYR A 77 -2.10 -4.77 -3.39
N ALA A 78 -1.29 -3.90 -2.79
CA ALA A 78 -1.53 -3.40 -1.44
C ALA A 78 -2.88 -2.67 -1.36
N GLY A 79 -3.24 -1.90 -2.37
CA GLY A 79 -4.54 -1.23 -2.46
C GLY A 79 -5.70 -2.21 -2.59
N ILE A 80 -5.58 -3.22 -3.47
CA ILE A 80 -6.56 -4.29 -3.66
C ILE A 80 -6.84 -5.02 -2.33
N VAL A 81 -5.80 -5.53 -1.70
CA VAL A 81 -5.93 -6.29 -0.44
C VAL A 81 -6.34 -5.37 0.72
N GLY A 82 -5.84 -4.13 0.73
CA GLY A 82 -6.19 -3.12 1.74
C GLY A 82 -7.68 -2.79 1.71
N ALA A 83 -8.25 -2.53 0.53
CA ALA A 83 -9.68 -2.27 0.38
C ALA A 83 -10.53 -3.48 0.81
N TYR A 84 -10.16 -4.68 0.39
CA TYR A 84 -10.83 -5.92 0.82
C TYR A 84 -10.83 -6.06 2.34
N ASN A 85 -9.67 -5.90 2.98
CA ASN A 85 -9.55 -6.00 4.44
C ASN A 85 -10.29 -4.86 5.16
N GLY A 86 -10.38 -3.67 4.55
CA GLY A 86 -11.21 -2.58 5.06
C GLY A 86 -12.69 -2.98 5.16
N PHE A 87 -13.24 -3.57 4.09
CA PHE A 87 -14.62 -4.10 4.13
C PHE A 87 -14.76 -5.25 5.12
N ARG A 88 -13.78 -6.16 5.18
CA ARG A 88 -13.79 -7.23 6.16
C ARG A 88 -13.82 -6.69 7.60
N ALA A 89 -12.99 -5.69 7.90
CA ALA A 89 -12.95 -5.05 9.21
C ALA A 89 -14.28 -4.34 9.52
N PHE A 90 -14.87 -3.65 8.53
CA PHE A 90 -16.18 -3.03 8.66
C PHE A 90 -17.27 -4.06 9.01
N GLY A 91 -17.34 -5.16 8.25
CA GLY A 91 -18.32 -6.22 8.52
C GLY A 91 -18.19 -6.84 9.90
N LEU A 92 -16.95 -7.08 10.36
CA LEU A 92 -16.67 -7.61 11.69
C LEU A 92 -16.99 -6.60 12.81
N LYS A 93 -16.65 -5.32 12.61
CA LYS A 93 -16.88 -4.27 13.60
C LYS A 93 -18.37 -4.05 13.89
N TYR A 94 -19.18 -4.09 12.83
CA TYR A 94 -20.63 -3.83 12.93
C TYR A 94 -21.46 -5.11 12.95
N GLU A 95 -20.82 -6.30 12.97
CA GLU A 95 -21.44 -7.62 13.05
C GLU A 95 -22.47 -7.90 11.94
N ILE A 96 -22.28 -7.30 10.75
CA ILE A 96 -23.20 -7.40 9.62
C ILE A 96 -22.83 -8.47 8.59
N PHE A 97 -21.54 -8.79 8.48
CA PHE A 97 -21.04 -9.91 7.67
C PHE A 97 -19.62 -10.28 8.05
N ASN A 98 -19.21 -11.50 7.66
CA ASN A 98 -17.85 -12.01 7.85
C ASN A 98 -17.30 -12.49 6.51
N LEU A 99 -16.24 -11.83 6.03
CA LEU A 99 -15.52 -12.22 4.83
C LEU A 99 -14.35 -13.13 5.18
N PRO A 100 -14.01 -14.12 4.34
CA PRO A 100 -12.80 -14.91 4.51
C PRO A 100 -11.56 -14.00 4.46
N LYS A 101 -10.44 -14.45 5.03
CA LYS A 101 -9.18 -13.73 4.93
C LYS A 101 -8.70 -13.69 3.47
N ALA A 102 -8.11 -12.58 3.04
CA ALA A 102 -7.67 -12.38 1.65
C ALA A 102 -6.71 -13.48 1.17
N GLU A 103 -5.78 -13.93 2.04
CA GLU A 103 -4.82 -14.98 1.71
C GLU A 103 -5.44 -16.37 1.49
N LYS A 104 -6.72 -16.55 1.79
CA LYS A 104 -7.47 -17.79 1.53
C LYS A 104 -8.16 -17.80 0.16
N LEU A 105 -8.03 -16.71 -0.59
CA LEU A 105 -8.68 -16.55 -1.89
C LEU A 105 -7.63 -16.56 -3.02
N PRO A 106 -7.90 -17.22 -4.14
CA PRO A 106 -6.88 -17.52 -5.16
C PRO A 106 -6.47 -16.30 -6.00
N ASN A 107 -7.35 -15.31 -6.17
CA ASN A 107 -7.13 -14.17 -7.06
C ASN A 107 -8.06 -12.98 -6.75
N GLN A 108 -7.89 -11.88 -7.48
CA GLN A 108 -8.68 -10.65 -7.32
C GLN A 108 -10.17 -10.86 -7.63
N GLU A 109 -10.50 -11.65 -8.63
CA GLU A 109 -11.88 -11.96 -9.01
C GLU A 109 -12.62 -12.65 -7.87
N ALA A 110 -11.95 -13.56 -7.16
CA ALA A 110 -12.49 -14.21 -5.97
C ALA A 110 -12.71 -13.22 -4.82
N LEU A 111 -11.80 -12.25 -4.61
CA LEU A 111 -11.98 -11.16 -3.63
C LEU A 111 -13.24 -10.35 -3.96
N ILE A 112 -13.38 -9.88 -5.20
CA ILE A 112 -14.54 -9.11 -5.66
C ILE A 112 -15.84 -9.92 -5.52
N ALA A 113 -15.81 -11.22 -5.87
CA ALA A 113 -16.97 -12.09 -5.74
C ALA A 113 -17.43 -12.25 -4.28
N GLN A 114 -16.50 -12.27 -3.31
CA GLN A 114 -16.86 -12.29 -1.90
C GLN A 114 -17.47 -10.94 -1.45
N LEU A 115 -16.91 -9.83 -1.90
CA LEU A 115 -17.40 -8.49 -1.55
C LEU A 115 -18.81 -8.17 -2.11
N LYS A 116 -19.22 -8.84 -3.19
CA LYS A 116 -20.55 -8.69 -3.79
C LYS A 116 -21.66 -9.45 -3.03
N LYS A 117 -21.31 -10.37 -2.15
CA LYS A 117 -22.30 -11.19 -1.43
C LYS A 117 -23.05 -10.43 -0.34
N PRO A 118 -22.36 -9.67 0.55
CA PRO A 118 -23.06 -8.97 1.61
C PRO A 118 -23.78 -7.73 1.09
N PHE A 119 -24.92 -7.42 1.74
CA PHE A 119 -25.56 -6.13 1.57
C PHE A 119 -24.75 -5.05 2.33
N LEU A 120 -24.39 -3.98 1.65
CA LEU A 120 -23.74 -2.82 2.26
C LEU A 120 -24.81 -1.77 2.58
N PRO A 121 -24.83 -1.23 3.81
CA PRO A 121 -25.66 -0.08 4.13
C PRO A 121 -25.23 1.16 3.34
N PRO A 122 -26.00 2.25 3.33
CA PRO A 122 -25.66 3.48 2.61
C PRO A 122 -24.49 4.22 3.28
N ILE A 123 -23.30 3.62 3.21
CA ILE A 123 -22.06 4.19 3.75
C ILE A 123 -21.41 5.14 2.74
N LYS A 124 -20.76 6.17 3.27
CA LYS A 124 -19.90 7.06 2.51
C LYS A 124 -18.44 6.69 2.77
N ILE A 125 -17.68 6.41 1.70
CA ILE A 125 -16.30 5.96 1.77
C ILE A 125 -15.38 7.05 1.21
N VAL A 126 -14.32 7.41 1.94
CA VAL A 126 -13.26 8.28 1.46
C VAL A 126 -12.05 7.43 1.09
N LEU A 127 -11.58 7.58 -0.14
CA LEU A 127 -10.33 7.01 -0.62
C LEU A 127 -9.29 8.13 -0.76
N SER A 128 -8.33 8.19 0.15
CA SER A 128 -7.28 9.22 0.12
C SER A 128 -6.11 8.82 -0.77
N GLY A 129 -5.62 9.82 -1.54
CA GLY A 129 -4.52 9.67 -2.49
C GLY A 129 -4.95 9.27 -3.90
N LYS A 130 -4.03 9.47 -4.86
CA LYS A 130 -4.20 9.16 -6.29
C LYS A 130 -3.03 8.33 -6.83
N GLY A 131 -2.25 7.70 -5.94
CA GLY A 131 -1.12 6.85 -6.30
C GLY A 131 -1.52 5.40 -6.60
N LYS A 132 -0.50 4.55 -6.85
CA LYS A 132 -0.70 3.13 -7.19
C LYS A 132 -1.53 2.35 -6.17
N VAL A 133 -1.42 2.67 -4.88
CA VAL A 133 -2.20 2.03 -3.79
C VAL A 133 -3.67 2.43 -3.90
N ALA A 134 -3.96 3.73 -4.02
CA ALA A 134 -5.32 4.23 -4.16
C ALA A 134 -6.01 3.69 -5.43
N MET A 135 -5.27 3.58 -6.56
CA MET A 135 -5.80 3.00 -7.78
C MET A 135 -6.15 1.51 -7.63
N GLY A 136 -5.33 0.74 -6.88
CA GLY A 136 -5.67 -0.65 -6.55
C GLY A 136 -6.91 -0.77 -5.65
N ALA A 137 -7.07 0.14 -4.68
CA ALA A 137 -8.27 0.20 -3.86
C ALA A 137 -9.51 0.59 -4.70
N LYS A 138 -9.36 1.56 -5.62
CA LYS A 138 -10.41 1.97 -6.56
C LYS A 138 -10.91 0.80 -7.41
N GLU A 139 -10.01 -0.05 -7.92
CA GLU A 139 -10.39 -1.24 -8.69
C GLU A 139 -11.36 -2.16 -7.91
N MET A 140 -11.18 -2.27 -6.59
CA MET A 140 -12.07 -3.05 -5.74
C MET A 140 -13.44 -2.38 -5.59
N LEU A 141 -13.49 -1.06 -5.37
CA LEU A 141 -14.73 -0.29 -5.27
C LEU A 141 -15.52 -0.34 -6.58
N ASP A 142 -14.85 -0.16 -7.72
CA ASP A 142 -15.45 -0.26 -9.05
C ASP A 142 -15.94 -1.70 -9.34
N GLY A 143 -15.17 -2.71 -8.94
CA GLY A 143 -15.56 -4.12 -9.03
C GLY A 143 -16.81 -4.45 -8.23
N MET A 144 -17.05 -3.77 -7.11
CA MET A 144 -18.28 -3.83 -6.32
C MET A 144 -19.42 -2.98 -6.91
N LYS A 145 -19.15 -2.19 -7.94
CA LYS A 145 -20.08 -1.21 -8.53
C LYS A 145 -20.51 -0.12 -7.55
N ILE A 146 -19.65 0.25 -6.60
CA ILE A 146 -19.88 1.40 -5.72
C ILE A 146 -19.63 2.66 -6.56
N LYS A 147 -20.58 3.59 -6.54
CA LYS A 147 -20.53 4.81 -7.35
C LYS A 147 -19.50 5.80 -6.80
N GLU A 148 -18.60 6.27 -7.68
CA GLU A 148 -17.75 7.42 -7.39
C GLU A 148 -18.57 8.71 -7.52
N VAL A 149 -18.41 9.61 -6.57
CA VAL A 149 -19.05 10.93 -6.56
C VAL A 149 -18.00 12.03 -6.35
N SER A 150 -18.33 13.25 -6.73
CA SER A 150 -17.47 14.41 -6.48
C SER A 150 -17.31 14.66 -4.98
N VAL A 151 -16.26 15.38 -4.57
CA VAL A 151 -16.07 15.79 -3.17
C VAL A 151 -17.23 16.67 -2.69
N GLU A 152 -17.72 17.56 -3.56
CA GLU A 152 -18.85 18.43 -3.28
C GLU A 152 -20.13 17.65 -3.01
N ASP A 153 -20.48 16.71 -3.90
CA ASP A 153 -21.65 15.84 -3.74
C ASP A 153 -21.50 14.91 -2.51
N TYR A 154 -20.28 14.42 -2.27
CA TYR A 154 -20.00 13.61 -1.09
C TYR A 154 -20.31 14.34 0.21
N LEU A 155 -20.00 15.63 0.29
CA LEU A 155 -20.24 16.45 1.48
C LEU A 155 -21.72 16.88 1.60
N SER A 156 -22.34 17.28 0.51
CA SER A 156 -23.66 17.93 0.50
C SER A 156 -24.85 16.97 0.34
N THR A 157 -24.66 15.80 -0.28
CA THR A 157 -25.77 14.90 -0.65
C THR A 157 -25.89 13.72 0.31
N THR A 158 -27.12 13.34 0.65
CA THR A 158 -27.43 12.09 1.34
C THR A 158 -27.77 11.00 0.32
N TYR A 159 -27.18 9.81 0.50
CA TYR A 159 -27.38 8.68 -0.39
C TYR A 159 -28.10 7.54 0.31
N THR A 160 -28.90 6.78 -0.43
CA THR A 160 -29.57 5.56 0.04
C THR A 160 -28.81 4.29 -0.33
N TYR A 161 -27.65 4.42 -0.93
CA TYR A 161 -26.75 3.36 -1.36
C TYR A 161 -25.30 3.76 -1.07
N PRO A 162 -24.35 2.80 -1.02
CA PRO A 162 -22.95 3.12 -0.76
C PRO A 162 -22.34 3.94 -1.91
N VAL A 163 -21.55 4.96 -1.55
CA VAL A 163 -20.79 5.81 -2.47
C VAL A 163 -19.37 6.00 -1.99
N TYR A 164 -18.45 6.35 -2.89
CA TYR A 164 -17.11 6.78 -2.49
C TYR A 164 -16.69 8.04 -3.22
N THR A 165 -15.74 8.76 -2.63
CA THR A 165 -15.02 9.85 -3.28
C THR A 165 -13.52 9.64 -3.16
N MET A 166 -12.75 10.10 -4.17
CA MET A 166 -11.29 10.14 -4.13
C MET A 166 -10.81 11.55 -3.85
N ILE A 167 -9.99 11.70 -2.82
CA ILE A 167 -9.37 12.97 -2.43
C ILE A 167 -7.85 12.92 -2.59
N ASP A 168 -7.25 14.03 -3.00
CA ASP A 168 -5.80 14.23 -2.97
C ASP A 168 -5.43 15.19 -1.82
N VAL A 169 -4.17 15.27 -1.49
CA VAL A 169 -3.65 16.14 -0.40
C VAL A 169 -4.14 17.57 -0.47
N LYS A 170 -4.34 18.11 -1.67
CA LYS A 170 -4.87 19.47 -1.89
C LYS A 170 -6.35 19.63 -1.51
N ASP A 171 -7.11 18.54 -1.44
CA ASP A 171 -8.55 18.58 -1.17
C ASP A 171 -8.85 18.72 0.34
N TYR A 172 -7.85 18.50 1.20
CA TYR A 172 -7.99 18.58 2.66
C TYR A 172 -6.85 19.34 3.36
N ASN A 173 -6.01 20.06 2.60
CA ASN A 173 -5.00 20.95 3.17
C ASN A 173 -5.04 22.31 2.48
N ILE A 174 -4.87 23.37 3.28
CA ILE A 174 -4.75 24.75 2.82
C ILE A 174 -3.46 25.36 3.35
N HIS A 175 -2.86 26.26 2.60
CA HIS A 175 -1.74 27.04 3.08
C HIS A 175 -2.21 27.99 4.19
N LYS A 176 -1.41 28.13 5.25
CA LYS A 176 -1.78 28.94 6.45
C LYS A 176 -2.04 30.41 6.17
N ASP A 177 -1.38 30.96 5.16
CA ASP A 177 -1.56 32.37 4.73
C ASP A 177 -2.67 32.55 3.70
N GLY A 178 -3.40 31.47 3.32
CA GLY A 178 -4.47 31.50 2.34
C GLY A 178 -4.02 31.46 0.87
N SER A 179 -2.71 31.30 0.61
CA SER A 179 -2.21 31.13 -0.75
C SER A 179 -2.65 29.79 -1.36
N ALA A 180 -2.52 29.65 -2.68
CA ALA A 180 -2.85 28.42 -3.39
C ALA A 180 -1.99 27.24 -2.90
N PHE A 181 -2.61 26.04 -2.85
CA PHE A 181 -1.89 24.82 -2.47
C PHE A 181 -0.81 24.48 -3.52
N ASP A 182 0.44 24.35 -3.07
CA ASP A 182 1.54 23.84 -3.87
C ASP A 182 1.98 22.46 -3.36
N LYS A 183 1.92 21.46 -4.24
CA LYS A 183 2.21 20.07 -3.87
C LYS A 183 3.68 19.85 -3.52
N LYS A 184 4.61 20.53 -4.21
CA LYS A 184 6.05 20.40 -3.96
C LYS A 184 6.39 21.03 -2.62
N ASP A 185 5.84 22.20 -2.37
CA ASP A 185 6.01 22.93 -1.13
C ASP A 185 5.43 22.16 0.06
N PHE A 186 4.22 21.61 -0.08
CA PHE A 186 3.60 20.77 0.95
C PHE A 186 4.49 19.60 1.40
N TYR A 187 5.13 18.90 0.45
CA TYR A 187 6.02 17.78 0.82
C TYR A 187 7.40 18.22 1.35
N THR A 188 7.77 19.49 1.18
CA THR A 188 9.03 20.01 1.67
C THR A 188 8.87 20.67 3.04
N VAL A 189 7.80 21.44 3.25
CA VAL A 189 7.55 22.23 4.47
C VAL A 189 6.10 22.08 4.93
N ILE A 190 5.71 20.87 5.33
CA ILE A 190 4.33 20.53 5.71
C ILE A 190 3.77 21.44 6.83
N THR A 191 4.62 22.04 7.66
CA THR A 191 4.22 22.88 8.81
C THR A 191 3.53 24.18 8.41
N ILE A 192 3.63 24.63 7.17
CA ILE A 192 2.95 25.85 6.67
C ILE A 192 1.53 25.58 6.14
N TYR A 193 1.07 24.33 6.24
CA TYR A 193 -0.28 23.93 5.84
C TYR A 193 -1.16 23.59 7.05
N ASN A 194 -2.44 23.86 6.92
CA ASN A 194 -3.49 23.41 7.84
C ASN A 194 -4.28 22.27 7.21
N ASN A 195 -4.60 21.28 8.04
CA ASN A 195 -5.53 20.22 7.65
C ASN A 195 -6.97 20.67 7.91
N LEU A 196 -7.86 20.49 6.93
CA LEU A 196 -9.25 20.89 7.01
C LEU A 196 -10.18 19.84 7.63
N TRP A 197 -9.71 18.59 7.77
CA TRP A 197 -10.58 17.44 8.09
C TRP A 197 -10.31 16.78 9.44
N PHE A 198 -9.24 17.19 10.14
CA PHE A 198 -8.83 16.64 11.44
C PHE A 198 -8.46 17.71 12.44
#